data_bee6dba7dd7ad290b8d40bd7b94e6781
#
_entry.id   bee6dba7dd7ad290b8d40bd7b94e6781
#
_cell.length_a   1.000
_cell.length_b   1.000
_cell.length_c   1.000
_cell.angle_alpha   90.00
_cell.angle_beta   90.00
_cell.angle_gamma   90.00
#
_symmetry.space_group_name_H-M   'P 1'
#
loop_
_entity.id
_entity.type
_entity.pdbx_description
1 polymer ?
#
loop_
_entity_poly.entity_id
_entity_poly.type
_entity_poly.pdbx_seq_one_letter_code
_entity_poly.pdbx_strand_id
1 'polypeptide(L)'
;LLEAIELVDLPINFSKNITSQITDLFNNARSSLAYQKANIMVWGQIPDSGSVIHLRFIPVTMWDQQAPGAFNLETKLVIPIEFEDEHIALLRFVTIAAAIKLSSKNLSLHTNTLKNDMENAALGLIRNAEVFSSEDQSAINSCYASALCVASFPHYDSELLSIALEHFRASLSQINQDKISSECGHLKKHIGSILHIEANKTNDINQFEESVRVLTDALKHLNADKHPYCWSVTQYRLGLIAYHKGLDQGDTNLLKSAVDHYKAALKIYNKGSNSLRWAEIMSNFAQALLVLGGHTQSLEAFATSANACLSILEVRSPEKMPLSWASTQNNLGSALFLLGKQTRNIERLRKAKEA
;
A
#
# COMPACT_ATOMS: atom_id res chain seq x y z
N LEU A 1 -12.47 -15.29 -16.14
CA LEU A 1 -11.49 -15.13 -15.04
C LEU A 1 -11.66 -16.20 -13.95
N LEU A 2 -12.81 -16.82 -13.82
CA LEU A 2 -13.07 -17.97 -12.93
C LEU A 2 -13.43 -19.18 -13.80
N GLU A 3 -12.41 -19.85 -14.33
CA GLU A 3 -12.62 -21.00 -15.24
C GLU A 3 -12.87 -22.31 -14.50
N ALA A 4 -12.44 -22.42 -13.23
CA ALA A 4 -12.71 -23.58 -12.38
C ALA A 4 -12.69 -23.18 -10.90
N ILE A 5 -13.58 -23.76 -10.11
CA ILE A 5 -13.58 -23.71 -8.64
C ILE A 5 -13.29 -25.14 -8.17
N GLU A 6 -12.17 -25.29 -7.47
CA GLU A 6 -11.83 -26.56 -6.81
C GLU A 6 -11.97 -26.36 -5.29
N LEU A 7 -12.73 -27.23 -4.65
CA LEU A 7 -12.85 -27.26 -3.18
C LEU A 7 -11.66 -28.03 -2.61
N VAL A 8 -10.87 -27.37 -1.78
CA VAL A 8 -9.70 -27.96 -1.12
C VAL A 8 -9.90 -27.88 0.38
N ASP A 9 -9.91 -29.02 1.04
CA ASP A 9 -9.87 -29.08 2.50
C ASP A 9 -8.45 -28.75 2.99
N LEU A 10 -8.31 -27.61 3.66
CA LEU A 10 -7.07 -27.26 4.35
C LEU A 10 -7.19 -27.69 5.83
N PRO A 11 -6.22 -28.44 6.37
CA PRO A 11 -6.21 -28.83 7.78
C PRO A 11 -5.85 -27.62 8.65
N ILE A 12 -6.85 -26.80 8.97
CA ILE A 12 -6.67 -25.60 9.79
C ILE A 12 -7.28 -25.84 11.16
N ASN A 13 -6.47 -25.77 12.20
CA ASN A 13 -6.93 -25.86 13.58
C ASN A 13 -7.13 -24.44 14.14
N PHE A 14 -8.37 -23.96 14.15
CA PHE A 14 -8.77 -22.61 14.58
C PHE A 14 -8.71 -22.34 16.10
N SER A 15 -8.38 -23.34 16.91
CA SER A 15 -8.35 -23.22 18.37
C SER A 15 -7.08 -22.55 18.95
N LYS A 16 -6.08 -22.22 18.13
CA LYS A 16 -4.81 -21.59 18.57
C LYS A 16 -4.63 -20.24 17.90
N ASN A 17 -4.15 -19.28 18.68
CA ASN A 17 -3.83 -17.88 18.36
C ASN A 17 -3.64 -17.56 16.86
N ILE A 18 -4.69 -17.01 16.24
CA ILE A 18 -4.88 -16.88 14.79
C ILE A 18 -3.72 -16.12 14.12
N THR A 19 -3.13 -15.12 14.79
CA THR A 19 -2.19 -14.18 14.16
C THR A 19 -0.85 -14.81 13.75
N SER A 20 -0.29 -15.74 14.53
CA SER A 20 0.98 -16.40 14.17
C SER A 20 0.77 -17.52 13.12
N GLN A 21 -0.39 -18.16 13.15
CA GLN A 21 -0.73 -19.23 12.21
C GLN A 21 -1.15 -18.71 10.83
N ILE A 22 -1.70 -17.48 10.77
CA ILE A 22 -2.14 -16.85 9.52
C ILE A 22 -0.96 -16.72 8.54
N THR A 23 0.21 -16.31 8.97
CA THR A 23 1.37 -16.13 8.08
C THR A 23 1.83 -17.43 7.46
N ASP A 24 1.91 -18.52 8.25
CA ASP A 24 2.31 -19.84 7.76
C ASP A 24 1.24 -20.44 6.84
N LEU A 25 -0.03 -20.22 7.17
CA LEU A 25 -1.16 -20.58 6.33
C LEU A 25 -1.11 -19.90 4.97
N PHE A 26 -0.83 -18.60 4.95
CA PHE A 26 -0.71 -17.83 3.70
C PHE A 26 0.44 -18.32 2.83
N ASN A 27 1.59 -18.63 3.42
CA ASN A 27 2.73 -19.14 2.69
C ASN A 27 2.44 -20.53 2.10
N ASN A 28 1.81 -21.42 2.87
CA ASN A 28 1.41 -22.75 2.42
C ASN A 28 0.32 -22.67 1.34
N ALA A 29 -0.69 -21.82 1.54
CA ALA A 29 -1.75 -21.58 0.57
C ALA A 29 -1.21 -21.06 -0.77
N ARG A 30 -0.26 -20.12 -0.75
CA ARG A 30 0.38 -19.61 -1.98
C ARG A 30 1.20 -20.68 -2.71
N SER A 31 1.89 -21.51 -1.98
CA SER A 31 2.62 -22.64 -2.57
C SER A 31 1.65 -23.61 -3.26
N SER A 32 0.51 -23.90 -2.64
CA SER A 32 -0.56 -24.71 -3.22
C SER A 32 -1.18 -24.06 -4.45
N LEU A 33 -1.50 -22.74 -4.38
CA LEU A 33 -2.01 -21.98 -5.52
C LEU A 33 -1.07 -22.00 -6.72
N ALA A 34 0.23 -21.81 -6.48
CA ALA A 34 1.24 -21.86 -7.53
C ALA A 34 1.33 -23.24 -8.18
N TYR A 35 1.26 -24.32 -7.37
CA TYR A 35 1.25 -25.68 -7.86
C TYR A 35 0.01 -25.99 -8.71
N GLN A 36 -1.17 -25.55 -8.26
CA GLN A 36 -2.45 -25.75 -8.96
C GLN A 36 -2.69 -24.77 -10.11
N LYS A 37 -1.78 -23.81 -10.34
CA LYS A 37 -1.92 -22.71 -11.30
C LYS A 37 -3.16 -21.84 -11.07
N ALA A 38 -3.63 -21.76 -9.83
CA ALA A 38 -4.77 -20.95 -9.43
C ALA A 38 -4.32 -19.51 -9.09
N ASN A 39 -5.18 -18.54 -9.32
CA ASN A 39 -4.85 -17.12 -9.10
C ASN A 39 -5.16 -16.64 -7.68
N ILE A 40 -6.18 -17.22 -7.06
CA ILE A 40 -6.68 -16.82 -5.75
C ILE A 40 -7.33 -18.00 -5.04
N MET A 41 -7.20 -18.03 -3.73
CA MET A 41 -7.96 -18.89 -2.83
C MET A 41 -8.92 -18.03 -2.03
N VAL A 42 -10.17 -18.44 -1.96
CA VAL A 42 -11.17 -17.86 -1.07
C VAL A 42 -11.50 -18.90 -0.01
N TRP A 43 -11.38 -18.54 1.26
CA TRP A 43 -11.75 -19.43 2.36
C TRP A 43 -12.72 -18.74 3.29
N GLY A 44 -13.62 -19.51 3.85
CA GLY A 44 -14.71 -19.01 4.66
C GLY A 44 -14.74 -19.61 6.06
N GLN A 45 -15.30 -18.84 7.00
CA GLN A 45 -15.63 -19.28 8.35
C GLN A 45 -17.02 -18.79 8.71
N ILE A 46 -17.83 -19.66 9.28
CA ILE A 46 -19.10 -19.31 9.86
C ILE A 46 -18.87 -19.06 11.35
N PRO A 47 -19.09 -17.82 11.86
CA PRO A 47 -18.98 -17.52 13.28
C PRO A 47 -20.10 -18.23 14.06
N ASP A 48 -19.95 -18.28 15.39
CA ASP A 48 -20.95 -18.93 16.29
C ASP A 48 -22.36 -18.33 16.18
N SER A 49 -22.48 -17.09 15.71
CA SER A 49 -23.80 -16.48 15.43
C SER A 49 -24.62 -17.25 14.40
N GLY A 50 -23.94 -17.95 13.50
CA GLY A 50 -24.55 -18.79 12.49
C GLY A 50 -25.31 -18.06 11.37
N SER A 51 -25.31 -16.72 11.34
CA SER A 51 -26.10 -15.91 10.39
C SER A 51 -25.31 -15.39 9.19
N VAL A 52 -23.99 -15.37 9.29
CA VAL A 52 -23.08 -14.80 8.27
C VAL A 52 -21.89 -15.71 7.97
N ILE A 53 -21.27 -15.48 6.81
CA ILE A 53 -20.02 -16.12 6.40
C ILE A 53 -18.96 -15.05 6.29
N HIS A 54 -17.84 -15.22 6.98
CA HIS A 54 -16.65 -14.40 6.85
C HIS A 54 -15.72 -15.00 5.78
N LEU A 55 -15.50 -14.30 4.69
CA LEU A 55 -14.66 -14.73 3.58
C LEU A 55 -13.34 -13.96 3.57
N ARG A 56 -12.23 -14.66 3.36
CA ARG A 56 -10.89 -14.08 3.21
C ARG A 56 -10.29 -14.50 1.88
N PHE A 57 -9.37 -13.69 1.39
CA PHE A 57 -8.79 -13.81 0.06
C PHE A 57 -7.28 -14.01 0.17
N ILE A 58 -6.75 -14.99 -0.56
CA ILE A 58 -5.32 -15.28 -0.61
C ILE A 58 -4.92 -15.32 -2.09
N PRO A 59 -4.34 -14.25 -2.64
CA PRO A 59 -3.86 -14.28 -4.02
C PRO A 59 -2.51 -15.01 -4.11
N VAL A 60 -2.22 -15.57 -5.27
CA VAL A 60 -0.92 -16.20 -5.56
C VAL A 60 0.25 -15.21 -5.44
N THR A 61 0.00 -13.93 -5.68
CA THR A 61 1.00 -12.85 -5.54
C THR A 61 0.64 -11.91 -4.40
N MET A 62 1.66 -11.39 -3.69
CA MET A 62 1.44 -10.39 -2.64
C MET A 62 0.79 -9.12 -3.21
N TRP A 63 -0.15 -8.54 -2.47
CA TRP A 63 -0.69 -7.23 -2.78
C TRP A 63 0.39 -6.15 -2.63
N ASP A 64 0.32 -5.13 -3.50
CA ASP A 64 1.14 -3.94 -3.31
C ASP A 64 0.55 -3.08 -2.18
N GLN A 65 1.12 -3.18 -1.00
CA GLN A 65 0.65 -2.47 0.18
C GLN A 65 0.72 -0.93 0.04
N GLN A 66 1.41 -0.41 -0.95
CA GLN A 66 1.42 1.04 -1.24
C GLN A 66 0.19 1.50 -2.01
N ALA A 67 -0.49 0.61 -2.72
CA ALA A 67 -1.72 0.95 -3.40
C ALA A 67 -2.80 1.32 -2.36
N PRO A 68 -3.61 2.37 -2.59
CA PRO A 68 -4.79 2.60 -1.79
C PRO A 68 -5.72 1.38 -1.94
N GLY A 69 -6.41 1.04 -0.87
CA GLY A 69 -7.32 -0.12 -0.88
C GLY A 69 -6.63 -1.49 -1.00
N ALA A 70 -5.31 -1.58 -0.83
CA ALA A 70 -4.64 -2.88 -0.86
C ALA A 70 -5.21 -3.81 0.22
N PHE A 71 -5.67 -4.98 -0.21
CA PHE A 71 -6.10 -6.03 0.70
C PHE A 71 -4.94 -6.47 1.61
N ASN A 72 -5.27 -7.02 2.76
CA ASN A 72 -4.33 -7.58 3.71
C ASN A 72 -4.88 -8.87 4.34
N LEU A 73 -4.12 -9.48 5.23
CA LEU A 73 -4.50 -10.75 5.88
C LEU A 73 -5.72 -10.63 6.80
N GLU A 74 -6.02 -9.43 7.28
CA GLU A 74 -7.16 -9.15 8.18
C GLU A 74 -8.41 -8.78 7.40
N THR A 75 -8.28 -8.42 6.11
CA THR A 75 -9.41 -8.06 5.25
C THR A 75 -10.36 -9.25 5.10
N LYS A 76 -11.61 -9.04 5.47
CA LYS A 76 -12.68 -10.03 5.33
C LYS A 76 -13.90 -9.42 4.65
N LEU A 77 -14.49 -10.12 3.71
CA LEU A 77 -15.84 -9.85 3.21
C LEU A 77 -16.83 -10.64 4.05
N VAL A 78 -17.94 -10.03 4.41
CA VAL A 78 -19.03 -10.70 5.13
C VAL A 78 -20.25 -10.78 4.21
N ILE A 79 -20.83 -11.96 4.11
CA ILE A 79 -22.10 -12.19 3.39
C ILE A 79 -23.05 -12.99 4.29
N PRO A 80 -24.38 -12.84 4.14
CA PRO A 80 -25.33 -13.66 4.89
C PRO A 80 -25.21 -15.14 4.47
N ILE A 81 -25.64 -16.06 5.33
CA ILE A 81 -25.68 -17.50 4.96
C ILE A 81 -26.68 -17.71 3.82
N GLU A 82 -27.84 -17.06 3.91
CA GLU A 82 -28.83 -17.03 2.85
C GLU A 82 -28.51 -15.87 1.91
N PHE A 83 -27.58 -16.08 1.00
CA PHE A 83 -27.16 -15.04 0.06
C PHE A 83 -27.94 -15.11 -1.25
N GLU A 84 -28.19 -13.94 -1.83
CA GLU A 84 -28.91 -13.70 -3.07
C GLU A 84 -27.95 -13.24 -4.18
N ASP A 85 -28.48 -12.98 -5.38
CA ASP A 85 -27.68 -12.59 -6.56
C ASP A 85 -26.83 -11.32 -6.33
N GLU A 86 -27.33 -10.37 -5.57
CA GLU A 86 -26.61 -9.14 -5.21
C GLU A 86 -25.38 -9.43 -4.33
N HIS A 87 -25.46 -10.39 -3.42
CA HIS A 87 -24.33 -10.83 -2.60
C HIS A 87 -23.31 -11.60 -3.46
N ILE A 88 -23.77 -12.37 -4.44
CA ILE A 88 -22.91 -13.05 -5.43
C ILE A 88 -22.16 -12.00 -6.26
N ALA A 89 -22.86 -10.94 -6.70
CA ALA A 89 -22.22 -9.85 -7.45
C ALA A 89 -21.13 -9.14 -6.62
N LEU A 90 -21.41 -8.86 -5.35
CA LEU A 90 -20.44 -8.27 -4.41
C LEU A 90 -19.24 -9.21 -4.20
N LEU A 91 -19.48 -10.50 -3.94
CA LEU A 91 -18.43 -11.50 -3.77
C LEU A 91 -17.55 -11.59 -5.01
N ARG A 92 -18.15 -11.64 -6.20
CA ARG A 92 -17.44 -11.68 -7.48
C ARG A 92 -16.57 -10.44 -7.67
N PHE A 93 -17.14 -9.25 -7.44
CA PHE A 93 -16.43 -7.97 -7.56
C PHE A 93 -15.19 -7.91 -6.66
N VAL A 94 -15.35 -8.25 -5.37
CA VAL A 94 -14.25 -8.27 -4.39
C VAL A 94 -13.22 -9.35 -4.72
N THR A 95 -13.66 -10.55 -5.12
CA THR A 95 -12.76 -11.66 -5.46
C THR A 95 -11.88 -11.33 -6.67
N ILE A 96 -12.48 -10.76 -7.73
CA ILE A 96 -11.72 -10.34 -8.91
C ILE A 96 -10.72 -9.25 -8.53
N ALA A 97 -11.13 -8.24 -7.75
CA ALA A 97 -10.24 -7.17 -7.30
C ALA A 97 -9.07 -7.73 -6.47
N ALA A 98 -9.33 -8.65 -5.55
CA ALA A 98 -8.30 -9.27 -4.72
C ALA A 98 -7.32 -10.14 -5.53
N ALA A 99 -7.75 -10.70 -6.67
CA ALA A 99 -6.91 -11.52 -7.55
C ALA A 99 -6.05 -10.70 -8.54
N ILE A 100 -6.37 -9.43 -8.78
CA ILE A 100 -5.67 -8.60 -9.78
C ILE A 100 -4.26 -8.26 -9.29
N LYS A 101 -3.28 -8.55 -10.16
CA LYS A 101 -1.91 -8.06 -10.00
C LYS A 101 -1.77 -6.70 -10.68
N LEU A 102 -1.57 -5.64 -9.89
CA LEU A 102 -1.48 -4.26 -10.38
C LEU A 102 -0.32 -4.00 -11.37
N SER A 103 0.68 -4.86 -11.39
CA SER A 103 1.77 -4.82 -12.39
C SER A 103 1.50 -5.64 -13.65
N SER A 104 0.27 -6.14 -13.85
CA SER A 104 -0.11 -6.95 -15.02
C SER A 104 -0.17 -6.10 -16.30
N LYS A 105 0.30 -6.67 -17.42
CA LYS A 105 0.14 -6.06 -18.75
C LYS A 105 -1.33 -5.90 -19.17
N ASN A 106 -2.23 -6.72 -18.63
CA ASN A 106 -3.66 -6.72 -18.93
C ASN A 106 -4.47 -5.96 -17.85
N LEU A 107 -3.83 -5.10 -17.07
CA LEU A 107 -4.48 -4.39 -15.97
C LEU A 107 -5.74 -3.63 -16.41
N SER A 108 -5.66 -2.87 -17.51
CA SER A 108 -6.78 -2.08 -18.02
C SER A 108 -8.00 -2.94 -18.38
N LEU A 109 -7.79 -4.15 -18.94
CA LEU A 109 -8.88 -5.07 -19.23
C LEU A 109 -9.57 -5.58 -17.97
N HIS A 110 -8.78 -5.92 -16.96
CA HIS A 110 -9.31 -6.40 -15.68
C HIS A 110 -10.06 -5.31 -14.92
N THR A 111 -9.53 -4.09 -14.89
CA THR A 111 -10.22 -2.96 -14.24
C THR A 111 -11.49 -2.53 -14.95
N ASN A 112 -11.56 -2.61 -16.28
CA ASN A 112 -12.79 -2.38 -17.02
C ASN A 112 -13.87 -3.42 -16.69
N THR A 113 -13.49 -4.69 -16.50
CA THR A 113 -14.44 -5.72 -16.05
C THR A 113 -15.01 -5.38 -14.66
N LEU A 114 -14.15 -4.91 -13.74
CA LEU A 114 -14.60 -4.48 -12.43
C LEU A 114 -15.57 -3.28 -12.51
N LYS A 115 -15.28 -2.28 -13.34
CA LYS A 115 -16.17 -1.13 -13.51
C LYS A 115 -17.57 -1.53 -13.98
N ASN A 116 -17.67 -2.51 -14.85
CA ASN A 116 -18.97 -3.01 -15.34
C ASN A 116 -19.77 -3.76 -14.24
N ASP A 117 -19.10 -4.40 -13.30
CA ASP A 117 -19.74 -5.16 -12.21
C ASP A 117 -20.06 -4.29 -10.98
N MET A 118 -19.58 -3.06 -10.94
CA MET A 118 -19.59 -2.18 -9.74
C MET A 118 -21.01 -1.88 -9.22
N GLU A 119 -21.93 -1.50 -10.13
CA GLU A 119 -23.29 -1.13 -9.74
C GLU A 119 -24.05 -2.29 -9.11
N ASN A 120 -23.93 -3.48 -9.70
CA ASN A 120 -24.57 -4.69 -9.17
C ASN A 120 -23.96 -5.10 -7.83
N ALA A 121 -22.64 -4.92 -7.65
CA ALA A 121 -21.96 -5.19 -6.40
C ALA A 121 -22.40 -4.21 -5.29
N ALA A 122 -22.70 -2.95 -5.62
CA ALA A 122 -23.19 -1.96 -4.67
C ALA A 122 -24.53 -2.35 -4.04
N LEU A 123 -25.40 -3.03 -4.78
CA LEU A 123 -26.67 -3.53 -4.24
C LEU A 123 -26.47 -4.56 -3.11
N GLY A 124 -25.39 -5.36 -3.20
CA GLY A 124 -25.04 -6.31 -2.14
C GLY A 124 -24.62 -5.68 -0.80
N LEU A 125 -24.31 -4.38 -0.78
CA LEU A 125 -23.99 -3.67 0.48
C LEU A 125 -25.23 -3.39 1.33
N ILE A 126 -26.38 -3.20 0.68
CA ILE A 126 -27.64 -2.77 1.34
C ILE A 126 -28.63 -3.92 1.49
N ARG A 127 -28.46 -4.98 0.74
CA ARG A 127 -29.35 -6.14 0.78
C ARG A 127 -29.19 -6.89 2.09
N ASN A 128 -30.28 -7.10 2.82
CA ASN A 128 -30.29 -7.76 4.12
C ASN A 128 -29.33 -7.10 5.15
N ALA A 129 -29.19 -5.76 5.10
CA ALA A 129 -28.25 -5.02 5.94
C ALA A 129 -28.53 -5.17 7.44
N GLU A 130 -29.76 -5.49 7.82
CA GLU A 130 -30.21 -5.73 9.20
C GLU A 130 -29.60 -6.99 9.84
N VAL A 131 -29.10 -7.93 9.04
CA VAL A 131 -28.46 -9.16 9.54
C VAL A 131 -27.02 -8.89 10.03
N PHE A 132 -26.41 -7.80 9.56
CA PHE A 132 -25.02 -7.49 9.83
C PHE A 132 -24.83 -6.66 11.10
N SER A 133 -23.88 -7.05 11.94
CA SER A 133 -23.38 -6.20 13.02
C SER A 133 -22.67 -4.96 12.44
N SER A 134 -22.45 -3.94 13.28
CA SER A 134 -21.66 -2.76 12.85
C SER A 134 -20.24 -3.13 12.38
N GLU A 135 -19.60 -4.12 13.02
CA GLU A 135 -18.28 -4.62 12.60
C GLU A 135 -18.35 -5.35 11.25
N ASP A 136 -19.44 -6.09 10.98
CA ASP A 136 -19.63 -6.75 9.68
C ASP A 136 -19.87 -5.72 8.56
N GLN A 137 -20.70 -4.72 8.82
CA GLN A 137 -20.93 -3.61 7.89
C GLN A 137 -19.63 -2.84 7.60
N SER A 138 -18.81 -2.60 8.63
CA SER A 138 -17.46 -2.02 8.45
C SER A 138 -16.62 -2.86 7.49
N ALA A 139 -16.57 -4.17 7.70
CA ALA A 139 -15.77 -5.08 6.87
C ALA A 139 -16.27 -5.12 5.41
N ILE A 140 -17.59 -5.14 5.20
CA ILE A 140 -18.21 -5.12 3.86
C ILE A 140 -17.84 -3.82 3.12
N ASN A 141 -18.06 -2.67 3.77
CA ASN A 141 -17.72 -1.36 3.21
C ASN A 141 -16.23 -1.27 2.87
N SER A 142 -15.35 -1.75 3.75
CA SER A 142 -13.90 -1.76 3.52
C SER A 142 -13.50 -2.62 2.32
N CYS A 143 -14.09 -3.81 2.16
CA CYS A 143 -13.83 -4.68 1.02
C CYS A 143 -14.30 -4.07 -0.31
N TYR A 144 -15.49 -3.49 -0.33
CA TYR A 144 -16.01 -2.81 -1.52
C TYR A 144 -15.14 -1.61 -1.90
N ALA A 145 -14.78 -0.77 -0.93
CA ALA A 145 -13.87 0.36 -1.13
C ALA A 145 -12.50 -0.08 -1.68
N SER A 146 -11.96 -1.21 -1.17
CA SER A 146 -10.72 -1.79 -1.67
C SER A 146 -10.84 -2.21 -3.13
N ALA A 147 -11.95 -2.83 -3.51
CA ALA A 147 -12.21 -3.23 -4.89
C ALA A 147 -12.38 -2.02 -5.82
N LEU A 148 -13.03 -0.94 -5.38
CA LEU A 148 -13.12 0.33 -6.11
C LEU A 148 -11.73 0.95 -6.34
N CYS A 149 -10.86 0.93 -5.33
CA CYS A 149 -9.48 1.40 -5.50
C CYS A 149 -8.74 0.60 -6.57
N VAL A 150 -8.92 -0.73 -6.62
CA VAL A 150 -8.33 -1.56 -7.69
C VAL A 150 -8.94 -1.22 -9.04
N ALA A 151 -10.26 -1.01 -9.13
CA ALA A 151 -10.95 -0.62 -10.37
C ALA A 151 -10.50 0.77 -10.88
N SER A 152 -10.01 1.65 -10.01
CA SER A 152 -9.50 2.98 -10.37
C SER A 152 -8.18 2.96 -11.14
N PHE A 153 -7.44 1.85 -11.12
CA PHE A 153 -6.17 1.73 -11.84
C PHE A 153 -6.38 1.66 -13.38
N PRO A 154 -5.37 2.01 -14.20
CA PRO A 154 -4.01 2.43 -13.79
C PRO A 154 -3.87 3.92 -13.47
N HIS A 155 -4.87 4.75 -13.74
CA HIS A 155 -4.77 6.21 -13.66
C HIS A 155 -5.34 6.81 -12.37
N TYR A 156 -5.78 5.97 -11.44
CA TYR A 156 -6.47 6.40 -10.22
C TYR A 156 -7.69 7.29 -10.55
N ASP A 157 -8.70 6.68 -11.15
CA ASP A 157 -9.96 7.35 -11.47
C ASP A 157 -10.54 8.06 -10.24
N SER A 158 -10.67 9.39 -10.30
CA SER A 158 -11.04 10.22 -9.15
C SER A 158 -12.48 9.99 -8.68
N GLU A 159 -13.40 9.65 -9.59
CA GLU A 159 -14.77 9.31 -9.23
C GLU A 159 -14.80 8.02 -8.38
N LEU A 160 -14.12 6.98 -8.84
CA LEU A 160 -14.02 5.71 -8.09
C LEU A 160 -13.29 5.89 -6.76
N LEU A 161 -12.23 6.71 -6.72
CA LEU A 161 -11.53 7.01 -5.47
C LEU A 161 -12.40 7.82 -4.50
N SER A 162 -13.25 8.73 -4.98
CA SER A 162 -14.20 9.46 -4.14
C SER A 162 -15.22 8.52 -3.51
N ILE A 163 -15.82 7.62 -4.29
CA ILE A 163 -16.75 6.60 -3.77
C ILE A 163 -16.03 5.69 -2.77
N ALA A 164 -14.81 5.23 -3.09
CA ALA A 164 -14.03 4.42 -2.16
C ALA A 164 -13.74 5.15 -0.83
N LEU A 165 -13.43 6.45 -0.89
CA LEU A 165 -13.20 7.28 0.29
C LEU A 165 -14.44 7.36 1.19
N GLU A 166 -15.64 7.52 0.60
CA GLU A 166 -16.91 7.52 1.32
C GLU A 166 -17.14 6.19 2.04
N HIS A 167 -16.92 5.05 1.37
CA HIS A 167 -17.08 3.72 1.97
C HIS A 167 -16.02 3.43 3.05
N PHE A 168 -14.78 3.87 2.89
CA PHE A 168 -13.78 3.77 3.98
C PHE A 168 -14.13 4.65 5.18
N ARG A 169 -14.69 5.84 4.97
CA ARG A 169 -15.18 6.69 6.07
C ARG A 169 -16.39 6.07 6.75
N ALA A 170 -17.33 5.51 5.99
CA ALA A 170 -18.45 4.76 6.53
C ALA A 170 -17.98 3.57 7.38
N SER A 171 -17.05 2.78 6.87
CA SER A 171 -16.40 1.69 7.60
C SER A 171 -15.79 2.18 8.92
N LEU A 172 -15.01 3.27 8.88
CA LEU A 172 -14.35 3.85 10.06
C LEU A 172 -15.37 4.35 11.10
N SER A 173 -16.54 4.83 10.68
CA SER A 173 -17.61 5.29 11.59
C SER A 173 -18.32 4.16 12.33
N GLN A 174 -18.24 2.94 11.82
CA GLN A 174 -18.90 1.74 12.36
C GLN A 174 -18.06 1.00 13.40
N ILE A 175 -16.79 1.35 13.54
CA ILE A 175 -15.88 0.76 14.52
C ILE A 175 -15.58 1.73 15.67
N ASN A 176 -15.22 1.18 16.83
CA ASN A 176 -14.81 2.01 17.98
C ASN A 176 -13.41 2.58 17.74
N GLN A 177 -13.35 3.86 17.40
CA GLN A 177 -12.10 4.56 17.09
C GLN A 177 -11.23 4.89 18.31
N ASP A 178 -11.80 4.89 19.52
CA ASP A 178 -11.08 5.13 20.78
C ASP A 178 -10.24 3.91 21.18
N LYS A 179 -10.59 2.74 20.67
CA LYS A 179 -9.84 1.51 20.89
C LYS A 179 -8.70 1.41 19.89
N ILE A 180 -7.48 1.19 20.38
CA ILE A 180 -6.33 0.91 19.52
C ILE A 180 -6.56 -0.44 18.82
N SER A 181 -6.83 -0.40 17.51
CA SER A 181 -7.04 -1.58 16.68
C SER A 181 -6.31 -1.46 15.35
N SER A 182 -5.81 -2.58 14.83
CA SER A 182 -5.18 -2.63 13.51
C SER A 182 -6.16 -2.23 12.40
N GLU A 183 -7.43 -2.60 12.52
CA GLU A 183 -8.49 -2.26 11.57
C GLU A 183 -8.62 -0.74 11.42
N CYS A 184 -8.72 -0.01 12.54
CA CYS A 184 -8.74 1.45 12.52
C CYS A 184 -7.50 2.04 11.83
N GLY A 185 -6.31 1.49 12.11
CA GLY A 185 -5.06 1.89 11.48
C GLY A 185 -5.05 1.64 9.97
N HIS A 186 -5.55 0.49 9.52
CA HIS A 186 -5.64 0.14 8.09
C HIS A 186 -6.62 1.06 7.35
N LEU A 187 -7.80 1.31 7.91
CA LEU A 187 -8.79 2.22 7.31
C LEU A 187 -8.22 3.63 7.18
N LYS A 188 -7.63 4.18 8.24
CA LYS A 188 -6.98 5.50 8.23
C LYS A 188 -5.83 5.56 7.22
N LYS A 189 -5.02 4.49 7.08
CA LYS A 189 -3.99 4.40 6.05
C LYS A 189 -4.60 4.52 4.65
N HIS A 190 -5.70 3.84 4.37
CA HIS A 190 -6.35 3.88 3.05
C HIS A 190 -6.95 5.26 2.78
N ILE A 191 -7.68 5.83 3.73
CA ILE A 191 -8.24 7.19 3.65
C ILE A 191 -7.12 8.20 3.36
N GLY A 192 -6.07 8.22 4.16
CA GLY A 192 -4.96 9.14 3.99
C GLY A 192 -4.21 8.93 2.66
N SER A 193 -4.16 7.68 2.16
CA SER A 193 -3.55 7.37 0.87
C SER A 193 -4.35 7.93 -0.31
N ILE A 194 -5.67 7.81 -0.27
CA ILE A 194 -6.57 8.37 -1.30
C ILE A 194 -6.48 9.90 -1.28
N LEU A 195 -6.60 10.51 -0.11
CA LEU A 195 -6.48 11.97 0.05
C LEU A 195 -5.17 12.51 -0.52
N HIS A 196 -4.05 11.82 -0.27
CA HIS A 196 -2.74 12.20 -0.83
C HIS A 196 -2.71 12.12 -2.36
N ILE A 197 -3.30 11.07 -2.95
CA ILE A 197 -3.35 10.90 -4.41
C ILE A 197 -4.20 12.02 -5.04
N GLU A 198 -5.37 12.29 -4.50
CA GLU A 198 -6.26 13.34 -5.01
C GLU A 198 -5.67 14.73 -4.80
N ALA A 199 -5.05 14.99 -3.65
CA ALA A 199 -4.36 16.25 -3.39
C ALA A 199 -3.22 16.51 -4.39
N ASN A 200 -2.46 15.48 -4.78
CA ASN A 200 -1.43 15.60 -5.82
C ASN A 200 -2.00 15.94 -7.20
N LYS A 201 -3.21 15.48 -7.54
CA LYS A 201 -3.85 15.79 -8.82
C LYS A 201 -4.42 17.20 -8.87
N THR A 202 -5.01 17.63 -7.76
CA THR A 202 -5.77 18.90 -7.67
C THR A 202 -4.95 20.05 -7.09
N ASN A 203 -3.77 19.78 -6.51
CA ASN A 203 -2.98 20.69 -5.68
C ASN A 203 -3.79 21.29 -4.50
N ASP A 204 -4.75 20.52 -3.96
CA ASP A 204 -5.59 20.95 -2.84
C ASP A 204 -4.82 20.84 -1.51
N ILE A 205 -4.50 22.01 -0.93
CA ILE A 205 -3.75 22.11 0.33
C ILE A 205 -4.54 21.48 1.49
N ASN A 206 -5.88 21.65 1.53
CA ASN A 206 -6.70 21.12 2.61
C ASN A 206 -6.70 19.59 2.60
N GLN A 207 -6.76 18.97 1.42
CA GLN A 207 -6.65 17.52 1.28
C GLN A 207 -5.27 17.01 1.68
N PHE A 208 -4.19 17.73 1.38
CA PHE A 208 -2.86 17.41 1.88
C PHE A 208 -2.80 17.42 3.41
N GLU A 209 -3.34 18.45 4.05
CA GLU A 209 -3.34 18.57 5.51
C GLU A 209 -4.19 17.49 6.17
N GLU A 210 -5.36 17.20 5.62
CA GLU A 210 -6.19 16.09 6.07
C GLU A 210 -5.46 14.74 5.93
N SER A 211 -4.80 14.51 4.80
CA SER A 211 -4.00 13.31 4.57
C SER A 211 -2.92 13.13 5.65
N VAL A 212 -2.15 14.17 5.94
CA VAL A 212 -1.11 14.13 6.99
C VAL A 212 -1.72 13.80 8.35
N ARG A 213 -2.84 14.47 8.71
CA ARG A 213 -3.53 14.24 10.00
C ARG A 213 -3.99 12.79 10.12
N VAL A 214 -4.64 12.26 9.09
CA VAL A 214 -5.20 10.91 9.08
C VAL A 214 -4.09 9.85 9.07
N LEU A 215 -3.02 10.03 8.29
CA LEU A 215 -1.87 9.12 8.26
C LEU A 215 -1.09 9.12 9.58
N THR A 216 -0.93 10.29 10.20
CA THR A 216 -0.30 10.40 11.53
C THR A 216 -1.14 9.70 12.60
N ASP A 217 -2.46 9.81 12.51
CA ASP A 217 -3.36 9.12 13.41
C ASP A 217 -3.36 7.60 13.18
N ALA A 218 -3.22 7.14 11.93
CA ALA A 218 -3.06 5.72 11.62
C ALA A 218 -1.87 5.08 12.34
N LEU A 219 -0.74 5.82 12.50
CA LEU A 219 0.44 5.33 13.21
C LEU A 219 0.23 5.09 14.71
N LYS A 220 -0.82 5.64 15.33
CA LYS A 220 -1.20 5.33 16.72
C LYS A 220 -1.77 3.91 16.85
N HIS A 221 -2.32 3.39 15.76
CA HIS A 221 -2.98 2.08 15.68
C HIS A 221 -2.09 1.00 15.03
N LEU A 222 -1.13 1.42 14.20
CA LEU A 222 -0.20 0.54 13.49
C LEU A 222 1.14 0.49 14.22
N ASN A 223 1.60 -0.71 14.51
CA ASN A 223 2.87 -0.97 15.18
C ASN A 223 3.85 -1.65 14.23
N ALA A 224 5.13 -1.25 14.24
CA ALA A 224 6.16 -1.77 13.35
C ALA A 224 6.38 -3.30 13.50
N ASP A 225 6.19 -3.84 14.70
CA ASP A 225 6.42 -5.26 14.99
C ASP A 225 5.23 -6.12 14.54
N LYS A 226 3.99 -5.62 14.75
CA LYS A 226 2.75 -6.37 14.43
C LYS A 226 2.25 -6.13 13.01
N HIS A 227 2.43 -4.91 12.49
CA HIS A 227 1.91 -4.48 11.18
C HIS A 227 3.02 -3.85 10.32
N PRO A 228 4.18 -4.52 10.15
CA PRO A 228 5.39 -3.93 9.61
C PRO A 228 5.17 -3.23 8.26
N TYR A 229 4.52 -3.90 7.34
CA TYR A 229 4.32 -3.35 6.00
C TYR A 229 3.38 -2.15 5.98
N CYS A 230 2.24 -2.20 6.68
CA CYS A 230 1.29 -1.08 6.74
C CYS A 230 1.88 0.12 7.47
N TRP A 231 2.60 -0.11 8.58
CA TRP A 231 3.32 0.93 9.29
C TRP A 231 4.38 1.59 8.40
N SER A 232 5.20 0.79 7.71
CA SER A 232 6.24 1.30 6.82
C SER A 232 5.69 2.10 5.64
N VAL A 233 4.59 1.64 5.03
CA VAL A 233 3.92 2.37 3.94
C VAL A 233 3.36 3.70 4.43
N THR A 234 2.80 3.73 5.63
CA THR A 234 2.30 4.98 6.24
C THR A 234 3.45 5.96 6.48
N GLN A 235 4.57 5.48 7.02
CA GLN A 235 5.79 6.28 7.17
C GLN A 235 6.29 6.81 5.81
N TYR A 236 6.39 5.94 4.82
CA TYR A 236 6.84 6.34 3.48
C TYR A 236 5.97 7.44 2.87
N ARG A 237 4.63 7.35 2.97
CA ARG A 237 3.71 8.39 2.48
C ARG A 237 3.87 9.72 3.20
N LEU A 238 3.99 9.69 4.52
CA LEU A 238 4.29 10.90 5.31
C LEU A 238 5.62 11.52 4.87
N GLY A 239 6.62 10.69 4.57
CA GLY A 239 7.90 11.14 4.02
C GLY A 239 7.75 11.82 2.66
N LEU A 240 6.95 11.26 1.74
CA LEU A 240 6.66 11.88 0.44
C LEU A 240 5.99 13.24 0.59
N ILE A 241 4.97 13.34 1.43
CA ILE A 241 4.25 14.59 1.67
C ILE A 241 5.19 15.65 2.28
N ALA A 242 5.94 15.27 3.31
CA ALA A 242 6.91 16.16 3.96
C ALA A 242 8.01 16.64 3.00
N TYR A 243 8.50 15.73 2.12
CA TYR A 243 9.49 16.08 1.10
C TYR A 243 8.95 17.10 0.12
N HIS A 244 7.78 16.87 -0.48
CA HIS A 244 7.20 17.80 -1.46
C HIS A 244 6.91 19.15 -0.84
N LYS A 245 6.23 19.20 0.33
CA LYS A 245 5.99 20.47 1.04
C LYS A 245 7.30 21.17 1.43
N GLY A 246 8.29 20.43 1.91
CA GLY A 246 9.59 20.99 2.28
C GLY A 246 10.35 21.56 1.09
N LEU A 247 10.24 20.92 -0.09
CA LEU A 247 10.83 21.42 -1.33
C LEU A 247 10.13 22.70 -1.80
N ASP A 248 8.80 22.72 -1.85
CA ASP A 248 8.01 23.84 -2.33
C ASP A 248 8.17 25.09 -1.45
N GLN A 249 8.27 24.89 -0.14
CA GLN A 249 8.37 25.97 0.85
C GLN A 249 9.82 26.34 1.24
N GLY A 250 10.80 25.56 0.81
CA GLY A 250 12.18 25.67 1.28
C GLY A 250 12.36 25.35 2.76
N ASP A 251 11.40 24.60 3.36
CA ASP A 251 11.40 24.32 4.80
C ASP A 251 12.30 23.12 5.14
N THR A 252 13.43 23.43 5.76
CA THR A 252 14.41 22.42 6.19
C THR A 252 13.90 21.49 7.27
N ASN A 253 12.90 21.88 8.09
CA ASN A 253 12.31 21.01 9.11
C ASN A 253 11.43 19.94 8.47
N LEU A 254 10.66 20.31 7.45
CA LEU A 254 9.89 19.35 6.65
C LEU A 254 10.81 18.38 5.90
N LEU A 255 11.93 18.87 5.34
CA LEU A 255 12.92 18.01 4.69
C LEU A 255 13.59 17.03 5.67
N LYS A 256 13.89 17.47 6.89
CA LYS A 256 14.37 16.57 7.99
C LYS A 256 13.31 15.53 8.34
N SER A 257 12.06 15.96 8.51
CA SER A 257 10.94 15.04 8.77
C SER A 257 10.80 13.98 7.68
N ALA A 258 10.94 14.37 6.40
CA ALA A 258 10.94 13.44 5.28
C ALA A 258 12.05 12.39 5.40
N VAL A 259 13.28 12.82 5.71
CA VAL A 259 14.43 11.92 5.92
C VAL A 259 14.15 10.94 7.06
N ASP A 260 13.57 11.39 8.17
CA ASP A 260 13.26 10.54 9.32
C ASP A 260 12.16 9.52 9.01
N HIS A 261 11.11 9.93 8.29
CA HIS A 261 10.05 9.04 7.82
C HIS A 261 10.59 7.96 6.84
N TYR A 262 11.46 8.32 5.89
CA TYR A 262 12.09 7.35 4.99
C TYR A 262 13.01 6.38 5.74
N LYS A 263 13.80 6.87 6.72
CA LYS A 263 14.60 6.00 7.60
C LYS A 263 13.72 5.02 8.37
N ALA A 264 12.57 5.48 8.87
CA ALA A 264 11.61 4.63 9.56
C ALA A 264 11.09 3.52 8.62
N ALA A 265 10.69 3.87 7.40
CA ALA A 265 10.22 2.89 6.41
C ALA A 265 11.29 1.85 6.04
N LEU A 266 12.55 2.27 5.91
CA LEU A 266 13.69 1.41 5.60
C LEU A 266 14.06 0.39 6.70
N LYS A 267 13.53 0.53 7.92
CA LYS A 267 13.67 -0.51 8.96
C LYS A 267 12.97 -1.82 8.59
N ILE A 268 11.92 -1.72 7.79
CA ILE A 268 11.09 -2.88 7.40
C ILE A 268 11.52 -3.42 6.04
N TYR A 269 11.66 -2.55 5.06
CA TYR A 269 12.11 -2.94 3.72
C TYR A 269 13.63 -2.99 3.67
N ASN A 270 14.18 -4.15 3.38
CA ASN A 270 15.61 -4.36 3.24
C ASN A 270 15.98 -4.87 1.84
N LYS A 271 17.25 -4.70 1.48
CA LYS A 271 17.80 -5.04 0.16
C LYS A 271 17.65 -6.53 -0.17
N GLY A 272 17.71 -7.42 0.83
CA GLY A 272 17.67 -8.87 0.62
C GLY A 272 16.28 -9.41 0.33
N SER A 273 15.25 -8.96 1.06
CA SER A 273 13.89 -9.52 0.97
C SER A 273 12.96 -8.76 0.03
N ASN A 274 13.16 -7.45 -0.13
CA ASN A 274 12.29 -6.57 -0.90
C ASN A 274 13.10 -5.52 -1.68
N SER A 275 14.06 -5.97 -2.48
CA SER A 275 15.08 -5.14 -3.12
C SER A 275 14.52 -3.97 -3.94
N LEU A 276 13.44 -4.18 -4.71
CA LEU A 276 12.85 -3.12 -5.54
C LEU A 276 12.17 -2.04 -4.69
N ARG A 277 11.42 -2.44 -3.66
CA ARG A 277 10.76 -1.49 -2.77
C ARG A 277 11.77 -0.75 -1.89
N TRP A 278 12.76 -1.48 -1.40
CA TRP A 278 13.88 -0.87 -0.69
C TRP A 278 14.59 0.18 -1.57
N ALA A 279 14.89 -0.14 -2.84
CA ALA A 279 15.55 0.79 -3.76
C ALA A 279 14.70 2.03 -4.07
N GLU A 280 13.38 1.91 -4.12
CA GLU A 280 12.47 3.04 -4.29
C GLU A 280 12.49 3.98 -3.07
N ILE A 281 12.32 3.45 -1.87
CA ILE A 281 12.35 4.26 -0.64
C ILE A 281 13.74 4.88 -0.45
N MET A 282 14.80 4.11 -0.70
CA MET A 282 16.18 4.59 -0.62
C MET A 282 16.48 5.70 -1.63
N SER A 283 15.86 5.67 -2.84
CA SER A 283 15.98 6.76 -3.82
C SER A 283 15.38 8.07 -3.28
N ASN A 284 14.18 8.01 -2.71
CA ASN A 284 13.54 9.20 -2.14
C ASN A 284 14.29 9.71 -0.91
N PHE A 285 14.83 8.80 -0.10
CA PHE A 285 15.71 9.14 1.01
C PHE A 285 16.99 9.86 0.54
N ALA A 286 17.67 9.34 -0.50
CA ALA A 286 18.86 9.95 -1.07
C ALA A 286 18.58 11.34 -1.64
N GLN A 287 17.45 11.49 -2.34
CA GLN A 287 17.01 12.77 -2.89
C GLN A 287 16.67 13.78 -1.79
N ALA A 288 15.98 13.37 -0.74
CA ALA A 288 15.68 14.24 0.40
C ALA A 288 16.96 14.70 1.12
N LEU A 289 17.93 13.82 1.28
CA LEU A 289 19.26 14.17 1.82
C LEU A 289 20.01 15.14 0.93
N LEU A 290 19.95 14.96 -0.39
CA LEU A 290 20.61 15.85 -1.36
C LEU A 290 20.05 17.27 -1.24
N VAL A 291 18.72 17.41 -1.22
CA VAL A 291 18.06 18.72 -1.09
C VAL A 291 18.34 19.34 0.28
N LEU A 292 18.15 18.57 1.36
CA LEU A 292 18.45 19.03 2.72
C LEU A 292 19.91 19.46 2.86
N GLY A 293 20.85 18.68 2.30
CA GLY A 293 22.27 19.01 2.27
C GLY A 293 22.56 20.30 1.53
N GLY A 294 21.83 20.56 0.44
CA GLY A 294 21.92 21.83 -0.31
C GLY A 294 21.51 23.05 0.56
N HIS A 295 20.41 22.96 1.28
CA HIS A 295 19.95 24.01 2.17
C HIS A 295 20.83 24.21 3.42
N THR A 296 21.35 23.12 3.98
CA THR A 296 22.14 23.14 5.25
C THR A 296 23.64 23.14 5.02
N GLN A 297 24.09 23.03 3.77
CA GLN A 297 25.50 22.87 3.39
C GLN A 297 26.19 21.67 4.10
N SER A 298 25.43 20.59 4.32
CA SER A 298 25.87 19.41 5.07
C SER A 298 26.66 18.44 4.20
N LEU A 299 27.97 18.31 4.46
CA LEU A 299 28.84 17.31 3.83
C LEU A 299 28.37 15.87 4.13
N GLU A 300 27.88 15.63 5.34
CA GLU A 300 27.37 14.33 5.77
C GLU A 300 26.12 13.92 4.96
N ALA A 301 25.19 14.86 4.74
CA ALA A 301 23.99 14.60 3.93
C ALA A 301 24.37 14.25 2.49
N PHE A 302 25.30 14.98 1.86
CA PHE A 302 25.75 14.65 0.50
C PHE A 302 26.47 13.30 0.43
N ALA A 303 27.34 12.99 1.42
CA ALA A 303 28.04 11.72 1.47
C ALA A 303 27.07 10.54 1.66
N THR A 304 26.09 10.70 2.55
CA THR A 304 25.07 9.69 2.79
C THR A 304 24.18 9.48 1.56
N SER A 305 23.80 10.56 0.87
CA SER A 305 23.07 10.49 -0.40
C SER A 305 23.86 9.74 -1.48
N ALA A 306 25.15 10.05 -1.65
CA ALA A 306 26.01 9.34 -2.61
C ALA A 306 26.12 7.85 -2.30
N ASN A 307 26.34 7.48 -1.03
CA ASN A 307 26.41 6.08 -0.60
C ASN A 307 25.08 5.34 -0.81
N ALA A 308 23.96 6.00 -0.55
CA ALA A 308 22.65 5.45 -0.84
C ALA A 308 22.47 5.16 -2.34
N CYS A 309 22.85 6.10 -3.21
CA CYS A 309 22.78 5.90 -4.66
C CYS A 309 23.66 4.74 -5.12
N LEU A 310 24.89 4.60 -4.62
CA LEU A 310 25.77 3.48 -4.92
C LEU A 310 25.13 2.14 -4.53
N SER A 311 24.52 2.07 -3.36
CA SER A 311 23.81 0.87 -2.90
C SER A 311 22.59 0.52 -3.76
N ILE A 312 21.87 1.52 -4.27
CA ILE A 312 20.74 1.34 -5.18
C ILE A 312 21.19 0.78 -6.53
N LEU A 313 22.32 1.21 -7.05
CA LEU A 313 22.88 0.74 -8.34
C LEU A 313 23.27 -0.74 -8.31
N GLU A 314 23.43 -1.34 -7.14
CA GLU A 314 23.60 -2.79 -7.02
C GLU A 314 22.29 -3.57 -7.28
N VAL A 315 21.14 -2.91 -7.21
CA VAL A 315 19.81 -3.48 -7.45
C VAL A 315 19.25 -3.09 -8.82
N ARG A 316 19.52 -1.86 -9.25
CA ARG A 316 19.05 -1.32 -10.53
C ARG A 316 20.15 -1.43 -11.59
N SER A 317 19.84 -2.10 -12.68
CA SER A 317 20.74 -2.16 -13.84
C SER A 317 20.13 -1.46 -15.06
N PRO A 318 20.95 -0.95 -15.98
CA PRO A 318 20.47 -0.26 -17.18
C PRO A 318 19.63 -1.19 -18.09
N GLU A 319 19.91 -2.50 -18.09
CA GLU A 319 19.19 -3.48 -18.92
C GLU A 319 17.78 -3.76 -18.39
N LYS A 320 17.61 -3.81 -17.07
CA LYS A 320 16.32 -4.19 -16.44
C LYS A 320 15.45 -2.98 -16.10
N MET A 321 16.08 -1.87 -15.70
CA MET A 321 15.39 -0.67 -15.19
C MET A 321 16.07 0.62 -15.67
N PRO A 322 16.13 0.88 -16.98
CA PRO A 322 16.95 1.95 -17.55
C PRO A 322 16.63 3.34 -16.99
N LEU A 323 15.35 3.70 -16.86
CA LEU A 323 14.94 5.00 -16.34
C LEU A 323 15.28 5.17 -14.85
N SER A 324 15.03 4.14 -14.05
CA SER A 324 15.34 4.18 -12.62
C SER A 324 16.85 4.15 -12.36
N TRP A 325 17.59 3.45 -13.19
CA TRP A 325 19.05 3.44 -13.16
C TRP A 325 19.61 4.84 -13.50
N ALA A 326 19.17 5.45 -14.61
CA ALA A 326 19.61 6.78 -15.03
C ALA A 326 19.27 7.85 -13.98
N SER A 327 18.07 7.81 -13.39
CA SER A 327 17.69 8.70 -12.29
C SER A 327 18.61 8.55 -11.07
N THR A 328 19.01 7.30 -10.76
CA THR A 328 19.95 7.04 -9.65
C THR A 328 21.35 7.58 -9.96
N GLN A 329 21.83 7.42 -11.18
CA GLN A 329 23.11 7.97 -11.62
C GLN A 329 23.11 9.51 -11.55
N ASN A 330 22.05 10.16 -12.02
CA ASN A 330 21.92 11.62 -11.91
C ASN A 330 21.96 12.11 -10.44
N ASN A 331 21.31 11.41 -9.53
CA ASN A 331 21.35 11.74 -8.10
C ASN A 331 22.75 11.52 -7.51
N LEU A 332 23.45 10.44 -7.91
CA LEU A 332 24.82 10.16 -7.52
C LEU A 332 25.76 11.25 -8.01
N GLY A 333 25.68 11.60 -9.30
CA GLY A 333 26.46 12.68 -9.91
C GLY A 333 26.28 14.00 -9.17
N SER A 334 25.04 14.36 -8.87
CA SER A 334 24.69 15.57 -8.11
C SER A 334 25.29 15.57 -6.69
N ALA A 335 25.18 14.46 -5.97
CA ALA A 335 25.73 14.32 -4.62
C ALA A 335 27.27 14.40 -4.62
N LEU A 336 27.92 13.70 -5.53
CA LEU A 336 29.39 13.72 -5.69
C LEU A 336 29.89 15.10 -6.11
N PHE A 337 29.17 15.80 -7.00
CA PHE A 337 29.52 17.15 -7.43
C PHE A 337 29.50 18.13 -6.25
N LEU A 338 28.41 18.16 -5.48
CA LEU A 338 28.28 19.05 -4.34
C LEU A 338 29.32 18.73 -3.24
N LEU A 339 29.54 17.46 -2.97
CA LEU A 339 30.55 16.99 -2.03
C LEU A 339 31.96 17.36 -2.50
N GLY A 340 32.28 17.14 -3.79
CA GLY A 340 33.58 17.46 -4.42
C GLY A 340 33.85 18.96 -4.44
N LYS A 341 32.83 19.78 -4.75
CA LYS A 341 32.91 21.24 -4.74
C LYS A 341 33.22 21.77 -3.35
N GLN A 342 32.49 21.34 -2.32
CA GLN A 342 32.74 21.81 -0.95
C GLN A 342 34.05 21.34 -0.35
N THR A 343 34.50 20.10 -0.68
CA THR A 343 35.73 19.54 -0.17
C THR A 343 36.94 19.85 -1.07
N ARG A 344 36.75 20.57 -2.18
CA ARG A 344 37.73 20.82 -3.23
C ARG A 344 38.44 19.53 -3.73
N ASN A 345 37.69 18.42 -3.76
CA ASN A 345 38.21 17.10 -4.15
C ASN A 345 38.00 16.84 -5.65
N ILE A 346 39.05 16.93 -6.44
CA ILE A 346 39.03 16.79 -7.90
C ILE A 346 38.57 15.38 -8.31
N GLU A 347 38.97 14.34 -7.58
CA GLU A 347 38.59 12.97 -7.93
C GLU A 347 37.07 12.75 -7.80
N ARG A 348 36.43 13.32 -6.75
CA ARG A 348 34.98 13.30 -6.64
C ARG A 348 34.26 14.05 -7.74
N LEU A 349 34.82 15.19 -8.17
CA LEU A 349 34.30 15.95 -9.31
C LEU A 349 34.42 15.15 -10.62
N ARG A 350 35.52 14.37 -10.82
CA ARG A 350 35.65 13.48 -11.96
C ARG A 350 34.61 12.35 -11.92
N LYS A 351 34.46 11.69 -10.81
CA LYS A 351 33.42 10.65 -10.62
C LYS A 351 32.00 11.19 -10.82
N ALA A 352 31.73 12.43 -10.42
CA ALA A 352 30.44 13.08 -10.68
C ALA A 352 30.17 13.30 -12.18
N LYS A 353 31.19 13.48 -13.00
CA LYS A 353 31.07 13.61 -14.47
C LYS A 353 30.83 12.26 -15.14
N GLU A 354 31.31 11.17 -14.55
CA GLU A 354 31.18 9.81 -15.06
C GLU A 354 29.80 9.18 -14.70
N ALA A 355 29.13 9.66 -13.65
CA ALA A 355 27.83 9.25 -13.25
C ALA A 355 26.71 9.96 -14.04
#